data_90436c0131c153baa5804215c06dec9f
#
_entry.id   90436c0131c153baa5804215c06dec9f
#
_cell.length_a   1.000
_cell.length_b   1.000
_cell.length_c   1.000
_cell.angle_alpha   90.00
_cell.angle_beta   90.00
_cell.angle_gamma   90.00
#
_symmetry.space_group_name_H-M   'P 1'
#
loop_
_entity.id
_entity.type
_entity.pdbx_description
1 polymer ?
#
loop_
_entity_poly.entity_id
_entity_poly.type
_entity_poly.pdbx_seq_one_letter_code
_entity_poly.pdbx_strand_id
1 'polypeptide(L)'
;EDWENFLNNKKKNLNKNPVKKKDIKNPDKDKQDWENFLSNKEKIPNKDLIHKKNIRYEKIKKIDLHGYTIEEANKAIEEFILKCFDEDVTKIIVITGKGLRSKNIENPYLSKDLSILKYSVPEFIEKNKSLTRLIIETTDAKIEDGGSGAFYIYLKNKNKFKE
;
A
#
# COMPACT_ATOMS: atom_id res chain seq x y z
N GLU A 1 -3.56 -35.16 41.32
CA GLU A 1 -2.78 -36.15 40.54
C GLU A 1 -2.33 -35.67 39.18
N ASP A 2 -3.02 -34.69 38.54
CA ASP A 2 -2.65 -34.24 37.19
C ASP A 2 -1.50 -33.23 37.13
N TRP A 3 -1.27 -32.48 38.21
CA TRP A 3 -0.26 -31.42 38.24
C TRP A 3 1.17 -31.94 38.38
N GLU A 4 1.35 -33.02 39.13
CA GLU A 4 2.67 -33.67 39.27
C GLU A 4 3.11 -34.35 37.98
N ASN A 5 2.18 -34.97 37.25
CA ASN A 5 2.46 -35.57 35.94
C ASN A 5 2.84 -34.49 34.90
N PHE A 6 2.26 -33.29 34.96
CA PHE A 6 2.64 -32.18 34.10
C PHE A 6 4.06 -31.68 34.36
N LEU A 7 4.45 -31.57 35.62
CA LEU A 7 5.78 -31.13 36.02
C LEU A 7 6.85 -32.17 35.67
N ASN A 8 6.58 -33.46 35.79
CA ASN A 8 7.49 -34.52 35.43
C ASN A 8 7.69 -34.63 33.90
N ASN A 9 6.66 -34.39 33.09
CA ASN A 9 6.76 -34.28 31.65
C ASN A 9 7.58 -33.08 31.20
N LYS A 10 7.47 -31.94 31.88
CA LYS A 10 8.27 -30.75 31.60
C LYS A 10 9.76 -30.97 31.89
N LYS A 11 10.10 -31.71 32.95
CA LYS A 11 11.49 -32.07 33.28
C LYS A 11 12.11 -33.07 32.29
N LYS A 12 11.33 -33.97 31.71
CA LYS A 12 11.81 -34.91 30.69
C LYS A 12 12.09 -34.26 29.35
N ASN A 13 11.41 -33.18 28.99
CA ASN A 13 11.62 -32.45 27.74
C ASN A 13 12.81 -31.46 27.78
N LEU A 14 13.25 -31.06 28.96
CA LEU A 14 14.44 -30.19 29.13
C LEU A 14 15.77 -30.91 28.88
N ASN A 15 15.79 -32.24 28.90
CA ASN A 15 17.02 -33.03 28.74
C ASN A 15 17.25 -33.56 27.31
N LYS A 16 16.41 -33.21 26.33
CA LYS A 16 16.55 -33.78 24.97
C LYS A 16 17.17 -32.84 23.92
N ASN A 17 17.53 -31.62 24.26
CA ASN A 17 18.35 -30.79 23.39
C ASN A 17 19.69 -30.51 24.07
N PRO A 18 20.77 -31.19 23.70
CA PRO A 18 22.10 -30.72 24.07
C PRO A 18 22.29 -29.39 23.36
N VAL A 19 22.21 -28.30 24.11
CA VAL A 19 22.70 -26.99 23.65
C VAL A 19 24.13 -27.25 23.24
N LYS A 20 24.40 -27.25 21.93
CA LYS A 20 25.77 -27.24 21.39
C LYS A 20 26.45 -26.09 22.11
N LYS A 21 27.41 -26.38 23.00
CA LYS A 21 28.31 -25.39 23.57
C LYS A 21 28.91 -24.68 22.38
N LYS A 22 28.44 -23.45 22.09
CA LYS A 22 29.10 -22.57 21.14
C LYS A 22 30.52 -22.44 21.68
N ASP A 23 31.47 -22.75 20.82
CA ASP A 23 32.91 -22.68 21.09
C ASP A 23 33.16 -21.36 21.87
N ILE A 24 33.80 -21.53 23.04
CA ILE A 24 34.27 -20.42 23.86
C ILE A 24 35.29 -19.74 22.96
N LYS A 25 34.86 -18.65 22.31
CA LYS A 25 35.74 -17.85 21.48
C LYS A 25 36.93 -17.43 22.31
N ASN A 26 38.12 -17.61 21.74
CA ASN A 26 39.39 -17.29 22.35
C ASN A 26 39.37 -15.77 22.73
N PRO A 27 39.43 -15.40 24.02
CA PRO A 27 39.28 -14.01 24.45
C PRO A 27 40.33 -13.07 23.83
N ASP A 28 41.48 -13.62 23.46
CA ASP A 28 42.55 -12.87 22.79
C ASP A 28 42.17 -12.51 21.36
N LYS A 29 41.41 -13.35 20.67
CA LYS A 29 40.95 -13.09 19.32
C LYS A 29 39.85 -12.02 19.30
N ASP A 30 38.92 -12.08 20.24
CA ASP A 30 37.88 -11.06 20.39
C ASP A 30 38.45 -9.69 20.71
N LYS A 31 39.53 -9.64 21.51
CA LYS A 31 40.26 -8.40 21.83
C LYS A 31 40.98 -7.84 20.60
N GLN A 32 41.61 -8.71 19.83
CA GLN A 32 42.34 -8.33 18.62
C GLN A 32 41.39 -7.85 17.52
N ASP A 33 40.23 -8.47 17.36
CA ASP A 33 39.17 -8.07 16.43
C ASP A 33 38.57 -6.70 16.87
N TRP A 34 38.48 -6.45 18.17
CA TRP A 34 38.03 -5.16 18.71
C TRP A 34 39.07 -4.05 18.49
N GLU A 35 40.36 -4.33 18.70
CA GLU A 35 41.44 -3.35 18.41
C GLU A 35 41.53 -3.04 16.92
N ASN A 36 41.36 -4.04 16.07
CA ASN A 36 41.28 -3.87 14.61
C ASN A 36 40.08 -3.02 14.19
N PHE A 37 38.93 -3.21 14.82
CA PHE A 37 37.73 -2.40 14.59
C PHE A 37 37.94 -0.95 14.99
N LEU A 38 38.59 -0.69 16.11
CA LEU A 38 38.88 0.66 16.59
C LEU A 38 39.98 1.36 15.78
N SER A 39 40.97 0.60 15.28
CA SER A 39 42.05 1.12 14.45
C SER A 39 41.65 1.30 12.97
N ASN A 40 40.61 0.59 12.53
CA ASN A 40 40.10 0.65 11.18
C ASN A 40 39.34 1.97 11.00
N LYS A 41 40.03 2.99 10.51
CA LYS A 41 39.48 4.30 10.15
C LYS A 41 38.60 4.26 8.89
N GLU A 42 38.13 3.10 8.47
CA GLU A 42 37.13 3.03 7.44
C GLU A 42 35.88 3.71 7.98
N LYS A 43 35.53 4.85 7.37
CA LYS A 43 34.32 5.58 7.65
C LYS A 43 33.16 4.61 7.53
N ILE A 44 32.62 4.18 8.69
CA ILE A 44 31.38 3.43 8.69
C ILE A 44 30.39 4.25 7.86
N PRO A 45 29.94 3.74 6.69
CA PRO A 45 29.04 4.50 5.85
C PRO A 45 27.82 4.83 6.69
N ASN A 46 27.57 6.14 6.89
CA ASN A 46 26.44 6.58 7.67
C ASN A 46 25.18 6.03 7.00
N LYS A 47 24.54 5.08 7.63
CA LYS A 47 23.34 4.38 7.14
C LYS A 47 22.23 5.37 6.80
N ASP A 48 22.19 6.50 7.49
CA ASP A 48 21.23 7.58 7.26
C ASP A 48 21.54 8.40 5.99
N LEU A 49 22.81 8.39 5.53
CA LEU A 49 23.19 9.04 4.27
C LEU A 49 22.93 8.14 3.05
N ILE A 50 22.93 6.82 3.22
CA ILE A 50 22.64 5.88 2.14
C ILE A 50 21.14 5.89 1.78
N HIS A 51 20.28 6.31 2.69
CA HIS A 51 18.82 6.35 2.50
C HIS A 51 18.29 7.67 1.94
N LYS A 52 19.15 8.59 1.49
CA LYS A 52 18.72 9.65 0.56
C LYS A 52 18.55 9.16 -0.89
N LYS A 53 18.28 7.89 -1.11
CA LYS A 53 17.56 7.47 -2.30
C LYS A 53 16.20 8.16 -2.24
N ASN A 54 16.00 9.16 -3.12
CA ASN A 54 14.74 9.79 -3.44
C ASN A 54 13.53 9.00 -2.93
N ILE A 55 13.20 9.15 -1.64
CA ILE A 55 11.90 8.74 -1.14
C ILE A 55 10.96 9.74 -1.80
N ARG A 56 10.49 9.40 -2.97
CA ARG A 56 9.35 10.08 -3.56
C ARG A 56 8.20 9.77 -2.63
N TYR A 57 7.88 10.73 -1.78
CA TYR A 57 6.66 10.66 -0.99
C TYR A 57 5.52 10.48 -1.99
N GLU A 58 4.83 9.35 -1.90
CA GLU A 58 3.62 9.14 -2.70
C GLU A 58 2.63 10.25 -2.34
N LYS A 59 2.42 11.17 -3.26
CA LYS A 59 1.34 12.14 -3.10
C LYS A 59 0.04 11.42 -3.42
N ILE A 60 -0.75 11.15 -2.39
CA ILE A 60 -2.03 10.46 -2.50
C ILE A 60 -3.14 11.48 -2.36
N LYS A 61 -4.10 11.46 -3.27
CA LYS A 61 -5.36 12.21 -3.16
C LYS A 61 -6.55 11.27 -3.23
N LYS A 62 -7.66 11.71 -2.67
CA LYS A 62 -8.90 10.95 -2.58
C LYS A 62 -10.05 11.77 -3.13
N ILE A 63 -10.92 11.13 -3.92
CA ILE A 63 -12.18 11.68 -4.38
C ILE A 63 -13.32 10.72 -4.02
N ASP A 64 -14.43 11.29 -3.59
CA ASP A 64 -15.63 10.55 -3.23
C ASP A 64 -16.76 10.92 -4.20
N LEU A 65 -17.21 9.95 -4.96
CA LEU A 65 -18.24 10.06 -5.98
C LEU A 65 -19.56 9.38 -5.55
N HIS A 66 -19.65 8.93 -4.30
CA HIS A 66 -20.88 8.27 -3.85
C HIS A 66 -22.08 9.25 -3.94
N GLY A 67 -23.18 8.78 -4.50
CA GLY A 67 -24.39 9.60 -4.67
C GLY A 67 -24.39 10.53 -5.87
N TYR A 68 -23.32 10.56 -6.67
CA TYR A 68 -23.29 11.29 -7.93
C TYR A 68 -24.08 10.54 -9.02
N THR A 69 -24.63 11.27 -9.95
CA THR A 69 -25.10 10.70 -11.23
C THR A 69 -23.90 10.30 -12.08
N ILE A 70 -24.11 9.47 -13.10
CA ILE A 70 -23.04 9.03 -14.01
C ILE A 70 -22.35 10.25 -14.67
N GLU A 71 -23.14 11.22 -15.12
CA GLU A 71 -22.63 12.41 -15.80
C GLU A 71 -21.79 13.29 -14.87
N GLU A 72 -22.29 13.53 -13.66
CA GLU A 72 -21.56 14.30 -12.63
C GLU A 72 -20.28 13.58 -12.22
N ALA A 73 -20.33 12.25 -12.02
CA ALA A 73 -19.17 11.46 -11.65
C ALA A 73 -18.08 11.48 -12.73
N ASN A 74 -18.48 11.33 -14.00
CA ASN A 74 -17.56 11.38 -15.14
C ASN A 74 -16.88 12.74 -15.27
N LYS A 75 -17.64 13.84 -15.13
CA LYS A 75 -17.09 15.19 -15.16
C LYS A 75 -16.15 15.45 -13.98
N ALA A 76 -16.59 15.08 -12.77
CA ALA A 76 -15.79 15.27 -11.55
C ALA A 76 -14.47 14.49 -11.59
N ILE A 77 -14.49 13.24 -12.06
CA ILE A 77 -13.28 12.43 -12.14
C ILE A 77 -12.31 12.94 -13.20
N GLU A 78 -12.81 13.42 -14.35
CA GLU A 78 -11.98 14.01 -15.40
C GLU A 78 -11.24 15.24 -14.87
N GLU A 79 -11.95 16.22 -14.32
CA GLU A 79 -11.37 17.43 -13.74
C GLU A 79 -10.37 17.09 -12.62
N PHE A 80 -10.70 16.11 -11.80
CA PHE A 80 -9.85 15.69 -10.68
C PHE A 80 -8.55 15.03 -11.13
N ILE A 81 -8.58 14.15 -12.14
CA ILE A 81 -7.39 13.50 -12.70
C ILE A 81 -6.45 14.55 -13.31
N LEU A 82 -6.99 15.50 -14.10
CA LEU A 82 -6.18 16.57 -14.69
C LEU A 82 -5.51 17.43 -13.62
N LYS A 83 -6.26 17.85 -12.60
CA LYS A 83 -5.73 18.60 -11.46
C LYS A 83 -4.65 17.81 -10.70
N CYS A 84 -4.90 16.53 -10.42
CA CYS A 84 -3.93 15.68 -9.73
C CYS A 84 -2.64 15.51 -10.53
N PHE A 85 -2.74 15.37 -11.85
CA PHE A 85 -1.58 15.29 -12.73
C PHE A 85 -0.77 16.59 -12.71
N ASP A 86 -1.41 17.75 -12.72
CA ASP A 86 -0.74 19.06 -12.63
C ASP A 86 -0.02 19.27 -11.30
N GLU A 87 -0.54 18.69 -10.23
CA GLU A 87 0.03 18.76 -8.89
C GLU A 87 1.07 17.66 -8.58
N ASP A 88 1.48 16.85 -9.57
CA ASP A 88 2.40 15.72 -9.42
C ASP A 88 1.92 14.67 -8.38
N VAL A 89 0.61 14.43 -8.32
CA VAL A 89 0.01 13.34 -7.53
C VAL A 89 0.34 12.01 -8.21
N THR A 90 0.76 11.03 -7.43
CA THR A 90 1.14 9.70 -7.95
C THR A 90 0.03 8.67 -7.85
N LYS A 91 -0.86 8.83 -6.87
CA LYS A 91 -1.95 7.88 -6.61
C LYS A 91 -3.24 8.60 -6.25
N ILE A 92 -4.34 8.21 -6.86
CA ILE A 92 -5.69 8.67 -6.56
C ILE A 92 -6.49 7.50 -5.99
N ILE A 93 -7.22 7.74 -4.91
CA ILE A 93 -8.22 6.83 -4.36
C ILE A 93 -9.59 7.34 -4.79
N VAL A 94 -10.30 6.56 -5.58
CA VAL A 94 -11.65 6.89 -6.06
C VAL A 94 -12.67 6.05 -5.33
N ILE A 95 -13.61 6.67 -4.62
CA ILE A 95 -14.70 6.01 -3.93
C ILE A 95 -15.98 6.20 -4.74
N THR A 96 -16.55 5.09 -5.18
CA THR A 96 -17.82 5.07 -5.93
C THR A 96 -18.98 4.58 -5.07
N GLY A 97 -18.66 4.00 -3.90
CA GLY A 97 -19.63 3.39 -3.02
C GLY A 97 -20.00 1.96 -3.41
N LYS A 98 -20.55 1.21 -2.47
CA LYS A 98 -20.95 -0.20 -2.67
C LYS A 98 -22.35 -0.34 -3.29
N GLY A 99 -23.05 0.76 -3.53
CA GLY A 99 -24.41 0.77 -4.10
C GLY A 99 -25.52 0.17 -3.21
N LEU A 100 -25.22 -0.25 -1.98
CA LEU A 100 -26.17 -0.94 -1.09
C LEU A 100 -27.25 -0.01 -0.51
N ARG A 101 -27.14 1.32 -0.70
CA ARG A 101 -28.02 2.33 -0.09
C ARG A 101 -28.65 3.28 -1.11
N SER A 102 -28.88 2.85 -2.34
CA SER A 102 -29.66 3.65 -3.28
C SER A 102 -31.09 3.83 -2.73
N LYS A 103 -31.43 5.06 -2.37
CA LYS A 103 -32.73 5.43 -1.78
C LYS A 103 -33.89 5.54 -2.78
N ASN A 104 -33.71 5.08 -4.01
CA ASN A 104 -34.79 5.11 -5.01
C ASN A 104 -35.75 3.93 -4.76
N ILE A 105 -36.60 4.11 -3.74
CA ILE A 105 -37.69 3.18 -3.39
C ILE A 105 -38.83 3.22 -4.44
N GLU A 106 -38.90 4.33 -5.23
CA GLU A 106 -40.05 4.55 -6.14
C GLU A 106 -39.97 3.83 -7.50
N ASN A 107 -38.81 3.26 -7.86
CA ASN A 107 -38.70 2.58 -9.13
C ASN A 107 -37.86 1.31 -9.03
N PRO A 108 -38.52 0.13 -8.81
CA PRO A 108 -37.82 -1.16 -8.66
C PRO A 108 -37.04 -1.57 -9.93
N TYR A 109 -37.32 -0.98 -11.08
CA TYR A 109 -36.59 -1.21 -12.33
C TYR A 109 -35.28 -0.41 -12.43
N LEU A 110 -35.12 0.67 -11.65
CA LEU A 110 -33.87 1.43 -11.53
C LEU A 110 -32.92 0.88 -10.47
N SER A 111 -33.37 -0.06 -9.66
CA SER A 111 -32.53 -0.70 -8.63
C SER A 111 -31.46 -1.67 -9.18
N LYS A 112 -31.43 -1.91 -10.49
CA LYS A 112 -30.28 -2.58 -11.16
C LYS A 112 -29.02 -1.72 -11.19
N ASP A 113 -29.14 -0.44 -10.89
CA ASP A 113 -28.05 0.54 -10.89
C ASP A 113 -27.32 0.66 -9.54
N LEU A 114 -27.59 -0.25 -8.62
CA LEU A 114 -26.82 -0.40 -7.39
C LEU A 114 -25.37 -0.73 -7.76
N SER A 115 -24.46 0.20 -7.59
CA SER A 115 -23.04 0.10 -7.97
C SER A 115 -22.69 0.51 -9.41
N ILE A 116 -23.61 1.20 -10.12
CA ILE A 116 -23.33 1.59 -11.52
C ILE A 116 -22.03 2.35 -11.67
N LEU A 117 -21.72 3.27 -10.73
CA LEU A 117 -20.51 4.07 -10.76
C LEU A 117 -19.23 3.22 -10.63
N LYS A 118 -19.32 2.07 -9.98
CA LYS A 118 -18.18 1.15 -9.84
C LYS A 118 -17.69 0.65 -11.21
N TYR A 119 -18.59 0.50 -12.15
CA TYR A 119 -18.27 -0.01 -13.49
C TYR A 119 -18.21 1.11 -14.52
N SER A 120 -19.11 2.09 -14.45
CA SER A 120 -19.17 3.19 -15.42
C SER A 120 -18.00 4.14 -15.34
N VAL A 121 -17.48 4.45 -14.15
CA VAL A 121 -16.35 5.37 -14.00
C VAL A 121 -15.05 4.79 -14.55
N PRO A 122 -14.64 3.53 -14.26
CA PRO A 122 -13.48 2.92 -14.91
C PRO A 122 -13.64 2.82 -16.42
N GLU A 123 -14.83 2.42 -16.91
CA GLU A 123 -15.13 2.33 -18.34
C GLU A 123 -15.02 3.68 -19.05
N PHE A 124 -15.50 4.75 -18.41
CA PHE A 124 -15.36 6.11 -18.93
C PHE A 124 -13.88 6.52 -19.04
N ILE A 125 -13.08 6.22 -18.00
CA ILE A 125 -11.64 6.50 -18.00
C ILE A 125 -10.93 5.77 -19.13
N GLU A 126 -11.24 4.50 -19.35
CA GLU A 126 -10.64 3.67 -20.41
C GLU A 126 -11.00 4.17 -21.82
N LYS A 127 -12.23 4.63 -22.01
CA LYS A 127 -12.69 5.21 -23.29
C LYS A 127 -12.10 6.59 -23.56
N ASN A 128 -11.71 7.34 -22.54
CA ASN A 128 -11.16 8.69 -22.69
C ASN A 128 -9.64 8.63 -22.92
N LYS A 129 -9.23 8.79 -24.19
CA LYS A 129 -7.82 8.75 -24.60
C LYS A 129 -6.95 9.80 -23.91
N SER A 130 -7.52 10.94 -23.56
CA SER A 130 -6.80 12.02 -22.86
C SER A 130 -6.41 11.59 -21.45
N LEU A 131 -7.32 10.93 -20.73
CA LEU A 131 -7.08 10.43 -19.38
C LEU A 131 -6.15 9.21 -19.36
N THR A 132 -6.36 8.26 -20.30
CA THR A 132 -5.56 7.04 -20.39
C THR A 132 -4.07 7.34 -20.63
N ARG A 133 -3.76 8.42 -21.34
CA ARG A 133 -2.36 8.85 -21.53
C ARG A 133 -1.67 9.26 -20.22
N LEU A 134 -2.41 9.77 -19.25
CA LEU A 134 -1.91 10.25 -17.95
C LEU A 134 -1.81 9.14 -16.91
N ILE A 135 -2.53 8.04 -17.13
CA ILE A 135 -2.68 6.92 -16.20
C ILE A 135 -1.64 5.82 -16.53
N ILE A 136 -1.07 5.23 -15.49
CA ILE A 136 -0.21 4.04 -15.59
C ILE A 136 -1.08 2.80 -15.55
N GLU A 137 -1.90 2.70 -14.50
CA GLU A 137 -2.79 1.55 -14.24
C GLU A 137 -3.94 1.93 -13.32
N THR A 138 -4.97 1.11 -13.33
CA THR A 138 -6.11 1.18 -12.41
C THR A 138 -6.23 -0.17 -11.69
N THR A 139 -6.33 -0.17 -10.35
CA THR A 139 -6.41 -1.40 -9.54
C THR A 139 -7.50 -1.28 -8.47
N ASP A 140 -8.02 -2.42 -8.01
CA ASP A 140 -8.98 -2.44 -6.91
C ASP A 140 -8.36 -1.90 -5.61
N ALA A 141 -9.18 -1.18 -4.83
CA ALA A 141 -8.74 -0.65 -3.55
C ALA A 141 -8.71 -1.74 -2.46
N LYS A 142 -7.79 -1.57 -1.51
CA LYS A 142 -7.76 -2.38 -0.29
C LYS A 142 -9.02 -2.14 0.55
N ILE A 143 -9.33 -3.08 1.45
CA ILE A 143 -10.50 -3.01 2.35
C ILE A 143 -10.47 -1.72 3.19
N GLU A 144 -9.28 -1.30 3.62
CA GLU A 144 -9.04 -0.08 4.41
C GLU A 144 -9.44 1.20 3.66
N ASP A 145 -9.29 1.22 2.34
CA ASP A 145 -9.56 2.37 1.47
C ASP A 145 -10.95 2.31 0.79
N GLY A 146 -11.81 1.39 1.22
CA GLY A 146 -13.18 1.25 0.71
C GLY A 146 -13.48 -0.09 0.03
N GLY A 147 -12.47 -0.91 -0.22
CA GLY A 147 -12.60 -2.27 -0.78
C GLY A 147 -13.36 -2.28 -2.10
N SER A 148 -14.38 -3.14 -2.22
CA SER A 148 -15.15 -3.30 -3.47
C SER A 148 -15.94 -2.07 -3.92
N GLY A 149 -16.00 -0.99 -3.12
CA GLY A 149 -16.63 0.28 -3.46
C GLY A 149 -15.63 1.38 -3.81
N ALA A 150 -14.37 1.05 -4.01
CA ALA A 150 -13.32 1.98 -4.37
C ALA A 150 -12.27 1.33 -5.29
N PHE A 151 -11.48 2.16 -5.98
CA PHE A 151 -10.36 1.72 -6.80
C PHE A 151 -9.25 2.77 -6.80
N TYR A 152 -8.04 2.35 -7.17
CA TYR A 152 -6.88 3.22 -7.28
C TYR A 152 -6.59 3.56 -8.73
N ILE A 153 -6.15 4.78 -8.95
CA ILE A 153 -5.58 5.24 -10.22
C ILE A 153 -4.15 5.67 -9.94
N TYR A 154 -3.19 5.09 -10.65
CA TYR A 154 -1.79 5.49 -10.60
C TYR A 154 -1.47 6.40 -11.78
N LEU A 155 -0.97 7.60 -11.50
CA LEU A 155 -0.66 8.60 -12.50
C LEU A 155 0.80 8.56 -12.94
N LYS A 156 1.04 8.87 -14.19
CA LYS A 156 2.38 9.08 -14.73
C LYS A 156 2.98 10.37 -14.17
N ASN A 157 4.29 10.38 -14.06
CA ASN A 157 4.99 11.56 -13.58
C ASN A 157 5.07 12.61 -14.71
N LYS A 158 4.67 13.86 -14.43
CA LYS A 158 4.72 14.99 -15.35
C LYS A 158 6.13 15.23 -15.92
N ASN A 159 7.18 14.98 -15.12
CA ASN A 159 8.56 15.18 -15.53
C ASN A 159 9.05 14.20 -16.63
N LYS A 160 8.34 13.07 -16.82
CA LYS A 160 8.62 12.12 -17.92
C LYS A 160 7.87 12.44 -19.22
N PHE A 161 6.98 13.43 -19.19
CA PHE A 161 6.16 13.84 -20.34
C PHE A 161 6.76 15.03 -21.13
N LYS A 162 7.92 15.53 -20.70
CA LYS A 162 8.61 16.67 -21.34
C LYS A 162 9.70 16.26 -22.34
N GLU A 163 9.78 14.94 -22.66
CA GLU A 163 10.65 14.45 -23.75
C GLU A 163 9.88 14.22 -25.05
#